data_c12607032e8ae20fd5f87270f3f8b4d3
#
_entry.id   c12607032e8ae20fd5f87270f3f8b4d3
#
_cell.length_a   1.000
_cell.length_b   1.000
_cell.length_c   1.000
_cell.angle_alpha   90.00
_cell.angle_beta   90.00
_cell.angle_gamma   90.00
#
_symmetry.space_group_name_H-M   'P 1'
#
loop_
_entity.id
_entity.type
_entity.pdbx_description
1 polymer ?
#
loop_
_entity_poly.entity_id
_entity_poly.type
_entity_poly.pdbx_seq_one_letter_code
_entity_poly.pdbx_strand_id
1 'polypeptide(L)'
;VGSEMCIRDSHKHDVVLTGYDKEAVAVVNAAIDHGINVPEDMQVVGMMDTSYATICRPPLTTIHVPVYDMGAIAIRLLTKILNHEEIDEAEVPMHYTFIKRDTTK
;
A
#
# COMPACT_ATOMS: atom_id res chain seq x y z
N VAL A 1 5.28 -12.53 -6.20
CA VAL A 1 5.22 -13.60 -7.21
C VAL A 1 3.96 -13.47 -8.03
N GLY A 2 2.79 -13.41 -7.40
CA GLY A 2 1.54 -13.29 -8.12
C GLY A 2 1.43 -12.01 -8.96
N SER A 3 1.88 -10.87 -8.44
CA SER A 3 1.85 -9.60 -9.16
C SER A 3 2.75 -9.62 -10.39
N GLU A 4 3.93 -10.20 -10.28
CA GLU A 4 4.86 -10.31 -11.41
C GLU A 4 4.30 -11.23 -12.49
N MET A 5 3.65 -12.32 -12.09
CA MET A 5 3.00 -13.23 -13.03
C MET A 5 1.86 -12.56 -13.77
N CYS A 6 1.09 -11.72 -13.09
CA CYS A 6 0.02 -10.94 -13.74
C CYS A 6 0.56 -10.04 -14.85
N ILE A 7 1.71 -9.40 -14.65
CA ILE A 7 2.34 -8.56 -15.67
C ILE A 7 2.81 -9.40 -16.86
N ARG A 8 3.38 -10.57 -16.59
CA ARG A 8 3.89 -11.46 -17.64
C ARG A 8 2.78 -12.08 -18.47
N ASP A 9 1.71 -12.49 -17.82
CA ASP A 9 0.66 -13.31 -18.46
C ASP A 9 -0.50 -12.48 -19.02
N SER A 10 -0.75 -11.32 -18.43
CA SER A 10 -1.82 -10.42 -18.86
C SER A 10 -1.24 -9.14 -19.42
N HIS A 11 -1.43 -8.92 -20.69
CA HIS A 11 -0.76 -7.84 -21.40
C HIS A 11 -1.38 -6.46 -21.22
N LYS A 12 -2.51 -6.35 -20.51
CA LYS A 12 -3.20 -5.05 -20.39
C LYS A 12 -3.89 -4.88 -19.04
N HIS A 13 -3.17 -4.31 -18.09
CA HIS A 13 -3.76 -3.79 -16.89
C HIS A 13 -3.57 -2.29 -16.87
N ASP A 14 -4.64 -1.53 -16.69
CA ASP A 14 -4.54 -0.07 -16.55
C ASP A 14 -3.97 0.32 -15.20
N VAL A 15 -4.35 -0.41 -14.15
CA VAL A 15 -3.91 -0.17 -12.78
C VAL A 15 -3.64 -1.50 -12.09
N VAL A 16 -2.54 -1.56 -11.36
CA VAL A 16 -2.23 -2.68 -10.47
C VAL A 16 -2.21 -2.17 -9.04
N LEU A 17 -3.05 -2.73 -8.20
CA LEU A 17 -3.09 -2.44 -6.78
C LEU A 17 -2.43 -3.59 -6.03
N THR A 18 -1.43 -3.30 -5.21
CA THR A 18 -0.71 -4.31 -4.45
C THR A 18 -1.05 -4.22 -2.97
N GLY A 19 -0.83 -5.31 -2.25
CA GLY A 19 -1.08 -5.35 -0.81
C GLY A 19 0.02 -4.69 0.03
N TYR A 20 1.17 -4.37 -0.58
CA TYR A 20 2.29 -3.77 0.14
C TYR A 20 3.24 -3.07 -0.83
N ASP A 21 3.94 -2.03 -0.35
CA ASP A 21 4.85 -1.23 -1.19
C ASP A 21 5.99 -2.05 -1.79
N LYS A 22 6.53 -3.02 -1.05
CA LYS A 22 7.61 -3.88 -1.54
C LYS A 22 7.17 -4.65 -2.79
N GLU A 23 5.95 -5.17 -2.78
CA GLU A 23 5.38 -5.87 -3.93
C GLU A 23 5.14 -4.89 -5.08
N ALA A 24 4.71 -3.69 -4.80
CA ALA A 24 4.51 -2.65 -5.81
C ALA A 24 5.82 -2.29 -6.50
N VAL A 25 6.91 -2.20 -5.76
CA VAL A 25 8.25 -1.95 -6.33
C VAL A 25 8.63 -3.08 -7.27
N ALA A 26 8.38 -4.33 -6.89
CA ALA A 26 8.65 -5.48 -7.75
C ALA A 26 7.84 -5.41 -9.04
N VAL A 27 6.57 -5.01 -8.96
CA VAL A 27 5.71 -4.83 -10.12
C VAL A 27 6.25 -3.73 -11.04
N VAL A 28 6.65 -2.59 -10.49
CA VAL A 28 7.22 -1.49 -11.27
C VAL A 28 8.49 -1.93 -11.99
N ASN A 29 9.38 -2.61 -11.28
CA ASN A 29 10.63 -3.10 -11.87
C ASN A 29 10.37 -4.11 -12.97
N ALA A 30 9.45 -5.05 -12.76
CA ALA A 30 9.09 -6.03 -13.75
C ALA A 30 8.48 -5.38 -15.01
N ALA A 31 7.63 -4.38 -14.80
CA ALA A 31 7.02 -3.64 -15.91
C ALA A 31 8.09 -2.95 -16.76
N ILE A 32 9.01 -2.27 -16.13
CA ILE A 32 10.11 -1.56 -16.81
C ILE A 32 10.97 -2.56 -17.58
N ASP A 33 11.31 -3.69 -16.97
CA ASP A 33 12.13 -4.73 -17.61
C ASP A 33 11.45 -5.33 -18.83
N HIS A 34 10.12 -5.30 -18.90
CA HIS A 34 9.34 -5.80 -20.04
C HIS A 34 8.95 -4.71 -21.03
N GLY A 35 9.51 -3.51 -20.89
CA GLY A 35 9.23 -2.41 -21.79
C GLY A 35 7.88 -1.73 -21.59
N ILE A 36 7.24 -1.93 -20.44
CA ILE A 36 5.99 -1.29 -20.07
C ILE A 36 6.30 0.00 -19.33
N ASN A 37 5.77 1.11 -19.81
CA ASN A 37 5.99 2.41 -19.19
C ASN A 37 5.04 2.63 -18.02
N VAL A 38 5.58 3.09 -16.89
CA VAL A 38 4.83 3.44 -15.68
C VAL A 38 5.00 4.93 -15.46
N PRO A 39 3.95 5.74 -15.39
CA PRO A 39 2.52 5.39 -15.35
C PRO A 39 1.80 5.35 -16.71
N GLU A 40 2.47 5.63 -17.82
CA GLU A 40 1.81 5.86 -19.11
C GLU A 40 1.01 4.64 -19.60
N ASP A 41 1.63 3.47 -19.57
CA ASP A 41 1.00 2.23 -20.05
C ASP A 41 0.28 1.49 -18.92
N MET A 42 0.79 1.62 -17.70
CA MET A 42 0.26 0.93 -16.53
C MET A 42 0.53 1.75 -15.27
N GLN A 43 -0.47 1.88 -14.44
CA GLN A 43 -0.35 2.57 -13.16
C GLN A 43 -0.18 1.54 -12.04
N VAL A 44 0.59 1.89 -11.02
CA VAL A 44 0.83 1.00 -9.87
C VAL A 44 0.57 1.75 -8.58
N VAL A 45 -0.16 1.12 -7.68
CA VAL A 45 -0.48 1.67 -6.35
C VAL A 45 -0.03 0.68 -5.30
N GLY A 46 0.74 1.16 -4.33
CA GLY A 46 1.16 0.38 -3.17
C GLY A 46 0.26 0.58 -1.97
N MET A 47 0.70 0.04 -0.85
CA MET A 47 -0.02 0.13 0.43
C MET A 47 0.98 0.30 1.55
N MET A 48 0.64 1.09 2.57
CA MET A 48 1.37 1.32 3.81
C MET A 48 2.32 2.53 3.82
N ASP A 49 2.65 3.12 2.69
CA ASP A 49 3.55 4.28 2.60
C ASP A 49 4.88 4.05 3.34
N THR A 50 5.57 2.99 2.96
CA THR A 50 6.88 2.64 3.53
C THR A 50 8.00 3.40 2.83
N SER A 51 9.24 3.22 3.30
CA SER A 51 10.41 3.79 2.65
C SER A 51 10.56 3.33 1.19
N TYR A 52 10.07 2.15 0.85
CA TYR A 52 10.09 1.67 -0.53
C TYR A 52 9.37 2.63 -1.48
N ALA A 53 8.31 3.30 -1.01
CA ALA A 53 7.54 4.21 -1.85
C ALA A 53 8.37 5.42 -2.30
N THR A 54 9.26 5.91 -1.45
CA THR A 54 10.08 7.09 -1.77
C THR A 54 11.33 6.75 -2.55
N ILE A 55 11.90 5.56 -2.37
CA ILE A 55 13.11 5.16 -3.08
C ILE A 55 12.83 4.51 -4.44
N CYS A 56 11.59 4.11 -4.70
CA CYS A 56 11.18 3.56 -6.00
C CYS A 56 11.39 4.60 -7.11
N ARG A 57 11.67 4.13 -8.31
CA ARG A 57 11.79 5.01 -9.49
C ARG A 57 10.92 4.48 -10.62
N PRO A 58 9.86 5.22 -10.99
CA PRO A 58 9.41 6.49 -10.40
C PRO A 58 8.89 6.32 -8.96
N PRO A 59 8.82 7.42 -8.17
CA PRO A 59 8.28 7.36 -6.80
C PRO A 59 6.87 6.78 -6.77
N LEU A 60 6.61 5.92 -5.82
CA LEU A 60 5.41 5.09 -5.78
C LEU A 60 4.22 5.79 -5.15
N THR A 61 3.09 5.82 -5.87
CA THR A 61 1.80 6.19 -5.29
C THR A 61 1.36 5.09 -4.33
N THR A 62 0.95 5.47 -3.13
CA THR A 62 0.61 4.50 -2.09
C THR A 62 -0.52 5.04 -1.21
N ILE A 63 -1.07 4.15 -0.40
CA ILE A 63 -2.08 4.51 0.59
C ILE A 63 -1.40 4.52 1.96
N HIS A 64 -1.40 5.69 2.61
CA HIS A 64 -0.86 5.83 3.96
C HIS A 64 -1.88 5.30 4.95
N VAL A 65 -1.48 4.28 5.71
CA VAL A 65 -2.30 3.70 6.78
C VAL A 65 -1.69 4.16 8.11
N PRO A 66 -2.49 4.70 9.05
CA PRO A 66 -1.95 5.26 10.31
C PRO A 66 -1.59 4.14 11.31
N VAL A 67 -0.54 3.38 10.98
CA VAL A 67 -0.14 2.18 11.72
C VAL A 67 0.25 2.51 13.16
N TYR A 68 0.95 3.63 13.36
CA TYR A 68 1.34 4.06 14.71
C TYR A 68 0.11 4.29 15.58
N ASP A 69 -0.86 5.05 15.07
CA ASP A 69 -2.09 5.34 15.82
C ASP A 69 -2.91 4.08 16.06
N MET A 70 -2.96 3.19 15.08
CA MET A 70 -3.64 1.90 15.22
C MET A 70 -3.03 1.09 16.36
N GLY A 71 -1.69 1.02 16.42
CA GLY A 71 -0.99 0.32 17.49
C GLY A 71 -1.26 0.94 18.87
N ALA A 72 -1.21 2.26 18.98
CA ALA A 72 -1.46 2.97 20.21
C ALA A 72 -2.89 2.74 20.71
N ILE A 73 -3.86 2.82 19.82
CA ILE A 73 -5.27 2.58 20.18
C ILE A 73 -5.49 1.12 20.56
N ALA A 74 -4.88 0.18 19.84
CA ALA A 74 -4.99 -1.24 20.16
C ALA A 74 -4.48 -1.56 21.56
N ILE A 75 -3.31 -1.01 21.93
CA ILE A 75 -2.75 -1.19 23.27
C ILE A 75 -3.65 -0.58 24.33
N ARG A 76 -4.19 0.61 24.08
CA ARG A 76 -5.09 1.26 25.01
C ARG A 76 -6.35 0.43 25.26
N LEU A 77 -6.96 -0.08 24.18
CA LEU A 77 -8.14 -0.92 24.30
C LEU A 77 -7.84 -2.23 25.00
N LEU A 78 -6.72 -2.86 24.68
CA LEU A 78 -6.30 -4.10 25.33
C LEU A 78 -6.07 -3.89 26.82
N THR A 79 -5.45 -2.78 27.21
CA THR A 79 -5.24 -2.43 28.61
C THR A 79 -6.56 -2.30 29.35
N LYS A 80 -7.56 -1.65 28.73
CA LYS A 80 -8.90 -1.54 29.34
C LYS A 80 -9.55 -2.90 29.51
N ILE A 81 -9.44 -3.78 28.53
CA ILE A 81 -9.97 -5.15 28.61
C ILE A 81 -9.32 -5.90 29.77
N LEU A 82 -7.99 -5.82 29.90
CA LEU A 82 -7.26 -6.51 30.95
C LEU A 82 -7.58 -5.97 32.34
N ASN A 83 -7.95 -4.70 32.45
CA ASN A 83 -8.34 -4.06 33.70
C ASN A 83 -9.85 -4.19 34.01
N HIS A 84 -10.57 -4.94 33.16
CA HIS A 84 -12.02 -5.13 33.27
C HIS A 84 -12.82 -3.82 33.22
N GLU A 85 -12.31 -2.84 32.45
CA GLU A 85 -13.00 -1.59 32.21
C GLU A 85 -13.96 -1.75 31.01
N GLU A 86 -15.01 -0.95 30.97
CA GLU A 86 -15.92 -0.94 29.83
C GLU A 86 -15.26 -0.28 28.62
N ILE A 87 -15.56 -0.84 27.46
CA ILE A 87 -15.15 -0.28 26.18
C ILE A 87 -16.39 0.32 25.53
N ASP A 88 -16.39 1.64 25.33
CA ASP A 88 -17.52 2.36 24.77
C ASP A 88 -17.73 2.03 23.29
N GLU A 89 -16.64 1.71 22.57
CA GLU A 89 -16.67 1.39 21.14
C GLU A 89 -15.88 0.12 20.86
N ALA A 90 -16.54 -0.87 20.23
CA ALA A 90 -15.88 -2.09 19.78
C ALA A 90 -15.02 -1.85 18.55
N GLU A 91 -15.31 -0.81 17.78
CA GLU A 91 -14.59 -0.43 16.58
C GLU A 91 -14.20 1.05 16.66
N VAL A 92 -12.95 1.34 16.32
CA VAL A 92 -12.46 2.72 16.22
C VAL A 92 -12.11 3.00 14.76
N PRO A 93 -12.85 3.90 14.09
CA PRO A 93 -12.56 4.22 12.69
C PRO A 93 -11.22 4.95 12.59
N MET A 94 -10.39 4.54 11.63
CA MET A 94 -9.10 5.15 11.35
C MET A 94 -9.12 5.74 9.95
N HIS A 95 -8.43 6.86 9.79
CA HIS A 95 -8.34 7.53 8.49
C HIS A 95 -7.09 7.10 7.75
N TYR A 96 -7.26 6.71 6.50
CA TYR A 96 -6.16 6.48 5.58
C TYR A 96 -6.06 7.66 4.61
N THR A 97 -4.90 7.82 3.99
CA THR A 97 -4.64 8.91 3.05
C THR A 97 -4.05 8.37 1.76
N PHE A 98 -4.60 8.80 0.64
CA PHE A 98 -4.05 8.48 -0.67
C PHE A 98 -2.89 9.43 -0.97
N ILE A 99 -1.69 8.90 -1.14
CA ILE A 99 -0.48 9.68 -1.44
C ILE A 99 -0.14 9.50 -2.90
N LYS A 100 -0.52 10.48 -3.71
CA LYS A 100 -0.24 10.43 -5.14
C LYS A 100 1.22 10.80 -5.40
N ARG A 101 1.92 9.92 -6.10
CA ARG A 101 3.28 10.16 -6.60
C ARG A 101 3.32 9.89 -8.10
N ASP A 102 4.43 9.39 -8.61
CA ASP A 102 4.67 9.35 -10.05
C ASP A 102 4.32 8.02 -10.72
N THR A 103 3.86 7.00 -9.99
CA THR A 103 3.40 5.73 -10.58
C THR A 103 1.94 5.76 -10.99
N THR A 104 1.24 6.87 -10.78
CA THR A 104 -0.13 7.10 -11.25
C THR A 104 -0.21 8.43 -12.00
N LYS A 105 -1.16 8.52 -12.91
CA LYS A 105 -1.39 9.74 -13.69
C LYS A 105 -2.08 10.83 -12.88
#